data_b3ef785ba4a14e0ac0b51b5896c17f0d
#
_entry.id   b3ef785ba4a14e0ac0b51b5896c17f0d
#
_cell.length_a   1.000
_cell.length_b   1.000
_cell.length_c   1.000
_cell.angle_alpha   90.00
_cell.angle_beta   90.00
_cell.angle_gamma   90.00
#
_symmetry.space_group_name_H-M   'P 1'
#
loop_
_entity.id
_entity.type
_entity.pdbx_description
1 polymer ?
#
loop_
_entity_poly.entity_id
_entity_poly.type
_entity_poly.pdbx_seq_one_letter_code
_entity_poly.pdbx_strand_id
1 'polypeptide(L)'
;MEIKVTNIQFIPIKPQSGLVGFASCEIDGLYYLGSLGVYSNLSKPGFYRVTYPCKKIANGQLVKIFSPLSEELNKAITEAISKKVSSLLESEEAYIYVENN
;
A
#
# COMPACT_ATOMS: atom_id res chain seq x y z
N MET A 1 -2.59 12.38 19.43
CA MET A 1 -1.84 11.11 19.50
C MET A 1 -1.10 10.90 18.20
N GLU A 2 0.18 10.60 18.28
CA GLU A 2 1.00 10.40 17.11
C GLU A 2 1.05 8.92 16.75
N ILE A 3 0.67 8.60 15.53
CA ILE A 3 0.70 7.23 15.04
C ILE A 3 1.96 7.05 14.20
N LYS A 4 2.78 6.07 14.57
CA LYS A 4 4.03 5.79 13.87
C LYS A 4 3.87 4.58 12.95
N VAL A 5 4.07 4.80 11.67
CA VAL A 5 4.04 3.75 10.67
C VAL A 5 5.47 3.52 10.21
N THR A 6 6.01 2.35 10.51
CA THR A 6 7.42 2.05 10.27
C THR A 6 7.58 0.72 9.58
N ASN A 7 8.82 0.41 9.20
CA ASN A 7 9.21 -0.86 8.58
C ASN A 7 8.31 -1.19 7.39
N ILE A 8 8.20 -0.23 6.49
CA ILE A 8 7.34 -0.36 5.32
C ILE A 8 8.05 -1.17 4.25
N GLN A 9 7.38 -2.21 3.77
CA GLN A 9 7.90 -3.05 2.70
C GLN A 9 6.91 -3.01 1.55
N PHE A 10 7.42 -3.07 0.33
CA PHE A 10 6.59 -3.03 -0.86
C PHE A 10 7.06 -4.08 -1.85
N ILE A 11 6.12 -4.89 -2.30
CA ILE A 11 6.38 -5.92 -3.31
C ILE A 11 5.64 -5.50 -4.57
N PRO A 12 6.38 -5.05 -5.61
CA PRO A 12 5.74 -4.65 -6.86
C PRO A 12 5.23 -5.86 -7.62
N ILE A 13 4.16 -5.66 -8.37
CA ILE A 13 3.64 -6.68 -9.28
C ILE A 13 3.49 -6.04 -10.65
N LYS A 14 3.26 -6.86 -11.66
CA LYS A 14 2.91 -6.35 -12.97
C LYS A 14 1.57 -5.61 -12.82
N PRO A 15 1.50 -4.31 -13.17
CA PRO A 15 0.30 -3.55 -12.93
C PRO A 15 -0.94 -4.17 -13.57
N GLN A 16 -2.02 -4.19 -12.81
CA GLN A 16 -3.27 -4.80 -13.23
C GLN A 16 -4.43 -4.01 -12.67
N SER A 17 -5.18 -3.33 -13.53
CA SER A 17 -6.35 -2.52 -13.13
C SER A 17 -6.01 -1.51 -12.04
N GLY A 18 -4.83 -0.90 -12.15
CA GLY A 18 -4.38 0.11 -11.19
C GLY A 18 -3.62 -0.44 -10.00
N LEU A 19 -3.71 -1.73 -9.74
CA LEU A 19 -2.95 -2.35 -8.65
C LEU A 19 -1.49 -2.44 -9.04
N VAL A 20 -0.60 -1.83 -8.26
CA VAL A 20 0.82 -1.80 -8.58
C VAL A 20 1.66 -2.68 -7.66
N GLY A 21 1.09 -3.17 -6.57
CA GLY A 21 1.80 -4.06 -5.68
C GLY A 21 1.12 -4.20 -4.35
N PHE A 22 1.83 -4.83 -3.42
CA PHE A 22 1.34 -5.06 -2.07
C PHE A 22 2.36 -4.52 -1.07
N ALA A 23 1.85 -4.02 0.03
CA ALA A 23 2.70 -3.43 1.06
C ALA A 23 2.43 -4.06 2.42
N SER A 24 3.38 -3.88 3.30
CA SER A 24 3.24 -4.22 4.71
C SER A 24 3.90 -3.12 5.53
N CYS A 25 3.52 -3.02 6.77
CA CYS A 25 4.10 -2.03 7.67
C CYS A 25 3.88 -2.45 9.12
N GLU A 26 4.48 -1.69 10.02
CA GLU A 26 4.26 -1.87 11.45
C GLU A 26 3.65 -0.60 12.01
N ILE A 27 2.73 -0.76 12.94
CA ILE A 27 2.04 0.35 13.59
C ILE A 27 2.51 0.42 15.03
N ASP A 28 3.13 1.56 15.38
CA ASP A 28 3.62 1.85 16.73
C ASP A 28 4.54 0.76 17.31
N GLY A 29 5.15 -0.04 16.43
CA GLY A 29 5.98 -1.15 16.89
C GLY A 29 5.20 -2.27 17.57
N LEU A 30 3.87 -2.23 17.48
CA LEU A 30 3.00 -3.18 18.17
C LEU A 30 2.29 -4.14 17.22
N TYR A 31 1.96 -3.68 16.03
CA TYR A 31 1.18 -4.48 15.09
C TYR A 31 1.88 -4.60 13.74
N TYR A 32 1.85 -5.79 13.19
CA TYR A 32 2.24 -6.01 11.80
C TYR A 32 0.98 -6.00 10.93
N LEU A 33 1.03 -5.24 9.88
CA LEU A 33 -0.10 -5.12 8.95
C LEU A 33 0.41 -5.48 7.56
N GLY A 34 -0.12 -6.57 7.01
CA GLY A 34 0.32 -7.05 5.69
C GLY A 34 -0.79 -7.10 4.69
N SER A 35 -0.45 -7.51 3.47
CA SER A 35 -1.39 -7.68 2.37
C SER A 35 -2.18 -6.42 2.04
N LEU A 36 -1.54 -5.28 2.14
CA LEU A 36 -2.16 -4.01 1.77
C LEU A 36 -2.05 -3.83 0.27
N GLY A 37 -3.17 -3.69 -0.42
CA GLY A 37 -3.17 -3.42 -1.85
C GLY A 37 -2.80 -1.96 -2.10
N VAL A 38 -1.90 -1.73 -3.04
CA VAL A 38 -1.46 -0.38 -3.39
C VAL A 38 -1.88 -0.10 -4.83
N TYR A 39 -2.71 0.92 -5.00
CA TYR A 39 -3.25 1.30 -6.30
C TYR A 39 -2.76 2.67 -6.70
N SER A 40 -2.43 2.82 -7.98
CA SER A 40 -2.06 4.13 -8.51
C SER A 40 -3.25 5.06 -8.51
N ASN A 41 -2.96 6.35 -8.33
CA ASN A 41 -3.98 7.40 -8.37
C ASN A 41 -3.65 8.31 -9.55
N LEU A 42 -4.44 8.19 -10.62
CA LEU A 42 -4.17 8.93 -11.84
C LEU A 42 -4.39 10.44 -11.68
N SER A 43 -5.22 10.83 -10.72
CA SER A 43 -5.51 12.23 -10.46
C SER A 43 -4.38 12.94 -9.72
N LYS A 44 -3.61 12.18 -8.96
CA LYS A 44 -2.52 12.73 -8.13
C LYS A 44 -1.29 11.86 -8.24
N PRO A 45 -0.42 12.13 -9.24
CA PRO A 45 0.84 11.38 -9.38
C PRO A 45 1.64 11.45 -8.10
N GLY A 46 2.22 10.32 -7.68
CA GLY A 46 2.98 10.24 -6.46
C GLY A 46 2.16 9.89 -5.24
N PHE A 47 0.84 9.86 -5.37
CA PHE A 47 -0.07 9.42 -4.32
C PHE A 47 -0.67 8.09 -4.70
N TYR A 48 -0.91 7.26 -3.72
CA TYR A 48 -1.42 5.92 -3.93
C TYR A 48 -2.61 5.67 -3.02
N ARG A 49 -3.51 4.84 -3.49
CA ARG A 49 -4.66 4.41 -2.71
C ARG A 49 -4.31 3.07 -2.08
N VAL A 50 -4.56 2.93 -0.79
CA VAL A 50 -4.26 1.70 -0.06
C VAL A 50 -5.58 1.01 0.28
N THR A 51 -5.64 -0.29 -0.02
CA THR A 51 -6.79 -1.10 0.37
C THR A 51 -6.36 -2.10 1.43
N TYR A 52 -7.31 -2.45 2.29
CA TYR A 52 -7.02 -3.30 3.44
C TYR A 52 -7.51 -4.72 3.20
N PRO A 53 -6.88 -5.71 3.86
CA PRO A 53 -7.20 -7.09 3.59
C PRO A 53 -8.62 -7.46 4.00
N CYS A 54 -9.26 -8.26 3.16
CA CYS A 54 -10.56 -8.82 3.43
C CYS A 54 -10.61 -10.23 2.85
N LYS A 55 -11.59 -11.00 3.28
CA LYS A 55 -11.73 -12.37 2.83
C LYS A 55 -13.11 -12.56 2.21
N LYS A 56 -13.13 -13.22 1.05
CA LYS A 56 -14.38 -13.57 0.41
C LYS A 56 -14.86 -14.91 0.96
N ILE A 57 -16.07 -14.95 1.49
CA ILE A 57 -16.63 -16.17 2.03
C ILE A 57 -17.56 -16.83 1.00
N ALA A 58 -18.09 -18.02 1.35
CA ALA A 58 -18.76 -18.91 0.41
C ALA A 58 -19.94 -18.26 -0.32
N ASN A 59 -20.66 -17.34 0.33
CA ASN A 59 -21.80 -16.69 -0.31
C ASN A 59 -21.42 -15.48 -1.15
N GLY A 60 -20.11 -15.23 -1.37
CA GLY A 60 -19.63 -14.11 -2.15
C GLY A 60 -19.44 -12.82 -1.36
N GLN A 61 -19.82 -12.82 -0.10
CA GLN A 61 -19.71 -11.66 0.76
C GLN A 61 -18.27 -11.44 1.20
N LEU A 62 -17.86 -10.16 1.29
CA LEU A 62 -16.52 -9.82 1.77
C LEU A 62 -16.56 -9.55 3.27
N VAL A 63 -15.62 -10.14 3.98
CA VAL A 63 -15.46 -9.98 5.41
C VAL A 63 -14.15 -9.28 5.67
N LYS A 64 -14.17 -8.20 6.44
CA LYS A 64 -12.97 -7.44 6.75
C LYS A 64 -12.06 -8.25 7.66
N ILE A 65 -10.76 -8.29 7.30
CA ILE A 65 -9.73 -8.84 8.16
C ILE A 65 -9.13 -7.73 9.02
N PHE A 66 -8.89 -6.60 8.38
CA PHE A 66 -8.39 -5.40 9.06
C PHE A 66 -9.03 -4.19 8.43
N SER A 67 -9.36 -3.21 9.25
CA SER A 67 -9.84 -1.93 8.74
C SER A 67 -9.55 -0.87 9.80
N PRO A 68 -8.91 0.24 9.42
CA PRO A 68 -8.73 1.34 10.37
C PRO A 68 -10.08 1.94 10.72
N LEU A 69 -10.29 2.21 12.00
CA LEU A 69 -11.54 2.81 12.46
C LEU A 69 -11.47 4.32 12.48
N SER A 70 -10.28 4.90 12.42
CA SER A 70 -10.12 6.34 12.42
C SER A 70 -9.54 6.82 11.09
N GLU A 71 -9.96 8.00 10.67
CA GLU A 71 -9.38 8.65 9.50
C GLU A 71 -7.91 8.98 9.73
N GLU A 72 -7.55 9.30 10.97
CA GLU A 72 -6.16 9.61 11.29
C GLU A 72 -5.25 8.42 11.02
N LEU A 73 -5.66 7.22 11.42
CA LEU A 73 -4.88 6.02 11.16
C LEU A 73 -4.82 5.70 9.68
N ASN A 74 -5.96 5.77 8.99
CA ASN A 74 -5.99 5.54 7.56
C ASN A 74 -5.07 6.50 6.81
N LYS A 75 -5.09 7.76 7.19
CA LYS A 75 -4.27 8.78 6.57
C LYS A 75 -2.79 8.54 6.85
N ALA A 76 -2.45 8.18 8.08
CA ALA A 76 -1.05 7.90 8.44
C ALA A 76 -0.49 6.74 7.64
N ILE A 77 -1.26 5.66 7.51
CA ILE A 77 -0.85 4.49 6.74
C ILE A 77 -0.69 4.84 5.26
N THR A 78 -1.70 5.51 4.70
CA THR A 78 -1.71 5.84 3.27
C THR A 78 -0.56 6.77 2.91
N GLU A 79 -0.31 7.79 3.72
CA GLU A 79 0.77 8.73 3.45
C GLU A 79 2.14 8.06 3.55
N ALA A 80 2.35 7.24 4.58
CA ALA A 80 3.62 6.56 4.77
C ALA A 80 3.91 5.59 3.63
N ILE A 81 2.91 4.81 3.23
CA ILE A 81 3.06 3.86 2.14
C ILE A 81 3.25 4.58 0.81
N SER A 82 2.48 5.63 0.55
CA SER A 82 2.62 6.41 -0.69
C SER A 82 4.04 6.97 -0.84
N LYS A 83 4.58 7.50 0.25
CA LYS A 83 5.92 8.06 0.23
C LYS A 83 6.97 7.00 -0.08
N LYS A 84 6.84 5.83 0.55
CA LYS A 84 7.79 4.74 0.33
C LYS A 84 7.68 4.18 -1.09
N VAL A 85 6.47 3.96 -1.56
CA VAL A 85 6.24 3.39 -2.89
C VAL A 85 6.70 4.36 -3.97
N SER A 86 6.40 5.64 -3.82
CA SER A 86 6.84 6.65 -4.76
C SER A 86 8.36 6.68 -4.88
N SER A 87 9.05 6.61 -3.76
CA SER A 87 10.51 6.56 -3.73
C SER A 87 11.06 5.32 -4.43
N LEU A 88 10.46 4.16 -4.14
CA LEU A 88 10.93 2.91 -4.73
C LEU A 88 10.63 2.82 -6.22
N LEU A 89 9.47 3.29 -6.65
CA LEU A 89 9.10 3.23 -8.07
C LEU A 89 9.93 4.19 -8.91
N GLU A 90 10.34 5.30 -8.36
CA GLU A 90 11.25 6.19 -9.05
C GLU A 90 12.57 5.50 -9.36
N SER A 91 13.13 4.79 -8.39
CA SER A 91 14.35 4.02 -8.57
C SER A 91 14.14 2.86 -9.53
N GLU A 92 13.03 2.15 -9.38
CA GLU A 92 12.68 1.03 -10.24
C GLU A 92 12.45 1.46 -11.68
N GLU A 93 11.82 2.62 -11.84
CA GLU A 93 11.57 3.16 -13.16
C GLU A 93 12.87 3.42 -13.91
N ALA A 94 13.83 4.01 -13.23
CA ALA A 94 15.15 4.26 -13.81
C ALA A 94 15.81 2.93 -14.18
N TYR A 95 15.70 1.94 -13.34
CA TYR A 95 16.27 0.63 -13.56
C TYR A 95 15.61 -0.08 -14.75
N ILE A 96 14.28 -0.01 -14.82
CA ILE A 96 13.53 -0.62 -15.90
C ILE A 96 13.89 0.00 -17.25
N TYR A 97 14.09 1.30 -17.30
CA TYR A 97 14.51 1.95 -18.52
C TYR A 97 15.85 1.43 -19.02
N VAL A 98 16.77 1.22 -18.12
CA VAL A 98 18.08 0.68 -18.45
C VAL A 98 17.95 -0.76 -18.97
N GLU A 99 17.11 -1.54 -18.31
CA GLU A 99 16.88 -2.93 -18.64
C GLU A 99 16.22 -3.12 -20.00
N ASN A 100 15.29 -2.25 -20.33
CA ASN A 100 14.48 -2.39 -21.54
C ASN A 100 15.11 -1.74 -22.76
N ASN A 101 16.23 -1.10 -22.60
CA ASN A 101 16.98 -0.52 -23.68
C ASN A 101 18.12 -1.43 -24.10
#